data_68d6b955f055c48aafbfe882940bf3ae
#
_entry.id   68d6b955f055c48aafbfe882940bf3ae
#
_cell.length_a   1.000
_cell.length_b   1.000
_cell.length_c   1.000
_cell.angle_alpha   90.00
_cell.angle_beta   90.00
_cell.angle_gamma   90.00
#
_symmetry.space_group_name_H-M   'P 1'
#
loop_
_entity.id
_entity.type
_entity.pdbx_description
1 polymer ?
#
loop_
_entity_poly.entity_id
_entity_poly.type
_entity_poly.pdbx_seq_one_letter_code
_entity_poly.pdbx_strand_id
1 'polypeptide(L)'
;MPAQNDYPPYRAWMERLLAAAEEASRAAAAAAEPAQPWIGRVGIQEYLYNRRPRAPAWGVAGKPPAAIGYTQEGWDAHVLQGGASFGPVDRTLAVVAFRAAGGKTVATAFNAACHSVSIYPFQPGISADWPAPAAGALTAAVGGESLFFQGCSGDITPWLRGAAAVQEMATGLARKAAAAVRFAVPLETWPLRFGQVSVELPLQPAAKERTGTDTVAAEVQVIACGPLAFVTLPGEPLTDLGVAIREQSPFPQTLVLGYSNGNGVHYVGMPGEKARGGYEMGVAGAGTDECGALLVGAATRLLRQVYDESGYPRR
;
A
#
# COMPACT_ATOMS: atom_id res chain seq x y z
N MET A 1 -20.66 6.19 -20.51
CA MET A 1 -19.73 7.33 -20.35
C MET A 1 -18.56 7.09 -21.28
N PRO A 2 -18.02 8.09 -21.99
CA PRO A 2 -16.75 7.91 -22.71
C PRO A 2 -15.69 7.38 -21.74
N ALA A 3 -14.80 6.54 -22.23
CA ALA A 3 -13.71 6.05 -21.42
C ALA A 3 -12.94 7.26 -20.85
N GLN A 4 -12.48 7.19 -19.59
CA GLN A 4 -11.74 8.31 -18.96
C GLN A 4 -10.60 8.79 -19.85
N ASN A 5 -9.96 7.86 -20.57
CA ASN A 5 -8.87 8.15 -21.50
C ASN A 5 -9.29 9.02 -22.70
N ASP A 6 -10.59 9.15 -23.00
CA ASP A 6 -11.09 9.97 -24.11
C ASP A 6 -11.44 11.40 -23.69
N TYR A 7 -11.33 11.72 -22.39
CA TYR A 7 -11.55 13.07 -21.87
C TYR A 7 -10.28 13.92 -21.99
N PRO A 8 -10.25 14.95 -22.86
CA PRO A 8 -9.03 15.70 -23.17
C PRO A 8 -8.31 16.31 -21.95
N PRO A 9 -9.00 16.90 -20.95
CA PRO A 9 -8.33 17.42 -19.76
C PRO A 9 -7.62 16.31 -18.95
N TYR A 10 -8.18 15.11 -18.89
CA TYR A 10 -7.56 13.97 -18.21
C TYR A 10 -6.29 13.51 -18.94
N ARG A 11 -6.33 13.41 -20.28
CA ARG A 11 -5.14 13.08 -21.08
C ARG A 11 -4.03 14.10 -20.88
N ALA A 12 -4.34 15.38 -20.98
CA ALA A 12 -3.35 16.44 -20.76
C ALA A 12 -2.77 16.44 -19.34
N TRP A 13 -3.56 16.05 -18.34
CA TRP A 13 -3.08 15.86 -16.97
C TRP A 13 -2.16 14.64 -16.86
N MET A 14 -2.54 13.50 -17.45
CA MET A 14 -1.72 12.29 -17.48
C MET A 14 -0.38 12.49 -18.18
N GLU A 15 -0.37 13.19 -19.32
CA GLU A 15 0.86 13.51 -20.06
C GLU A 15 1.83 14.33 -19.18
N ARG A 16 1.30 15.35 -18.47
CA ARG A 16 2.11 16.15 -17.53
C ARG A 16 2.63 15.32 -16.36
N LEU A 17 1.78 14.43 -15.80
CA LEU A 17 2.18 13.55 -14.71
C LEU A 17 3.33 12.62 -15.13
N LEU A 18 3.20 11.98 -16.31
CA LEU A 18 4.22 11.09 -16.84
C LEU A 18 5.53 11.83 -17.13
N ALA A 19 5.46 13.01 -17.76
CA ALA A 19 6.64 13.84 -18.02
C ALA A 19 7.34 14.26 -16.71
N ALA A 20 6.57 14.67 -15.69
CA ALA A 20 7.13 15.05 -14.38
C ALA A 20 7.76 13.83 -13.66
N ALA A 21 7.15 12.65 -13.76
CA ALA A 21 7.72 11.43 -13.18
C ALA A 21 9.03 11.02 -13.88
N GLU A 22 9.10 11.16 -15.20
CA GLU A 22 10.33 10.91 -15.98
C GLU A 22 11.44 11.90 -15.62
N GLU A 23 11.13 13.19 -15.53
CA GLU A 23 12.08 14.22 -15.12
C GLU A 23 12.60 13.98 -13.69
N ALA A 24 11.70 13.71 -12.74
CA ALA A 24 12.06 13.40 -11.37
C ALA A 24 12.97 12.16 -11.27
N SER A 25 12.67 11.12 -12.06
CA SER A 25 13.49 9.91 -12.10
C SER A 25 14.90 10.17 -12.65
N ARG A 26 15.01 10.97 -13.72
CA ARG A 26 16.31 11.38 -14.27
C ARG A 26 17.11 12.23 -13.29
N ALA A 27 16.45 13.19 -12.63
CA ALA A 27 17.07 14.04 -11.63
C ALA A 27 17.58 13.22 -10.43
N ALA A 28 16.78 12.27 -9.94
CA ALA A 28 17.17 11.37 -8.87
C ALA A 28 18.37 10.49 -9.25
N ALA A 29 18.39 9.94 -10.47
CA ALA A 29 19.51 9.16 -10.96
C ALA A 29 20.80 9.99 -11.07
N ALA A 30 20.69 11.24 -11.54
CA ALA A 30 21.84 12.15 -11.67
C ALA A 30 22.38 12.62 -10.31
N ALA A 31 21.52 12.73 -9.30
CA ALA A 31 21.87 13.13 -7.94
C ALA A 31 22.20 11.95 -7.01
N ALA A 32 22.24 10.72 -7.52
CA ALA A 32 22.49 9.53 -6.71
C ALA A 32 23.88 9.59 -6.05
N GLU A 33 23.91 9.35 -4.76
CA GLU A 33 25.14 9.28 -3.96
C GLU A 33 25.14 7.99 -3.12
N PRO A 34 26.30 7.45 -2.76
CA PRO A 34 26.37 6.30 -1.86
C PRO A 34 25.67 6.54 -0.54
N ALA A 35 24.75 5.67 -0.18
CA ALA A 35 23.98 5.77 1.05
C ALA A 35 23.73 4.41 1.68
N GLN A 36 23.70 4.35 3.00
CA GLN A 36 23.36 3.17 3.78
C GLN A 36 21.88 3.21 4.16
N PRO A 37 21.10 2.13 3.96
CA PRO A 37 19.74 2.05 4.44
C PRO A 37 19.67 1.86 5.96
N TRP A 38 18.74 2.58 6.59
CA TRP A 38 18.40 2.49 8.01
C TRP A 38 16.93 2.20 8.16
N ILE A 39 16.53 1.23 8.96
CA ILE A 39 15.13 0.85 9.15
C ILE A 39 14.59 1.29 10.51
N GLY A 40 13.39 1.87 10.51
CA GLY A 40 12.63 2.20 11.71
C GLY A 40 11.16 1.83 11.55
N ARG A 41 10.48 1.61 12.66
CA ARG A 41 9.03 1.30 12.67
C ARG A 41 8.34 2.00 13.82
N VAL A 42 7.07 2.32 13.62
CA VAL A 42 6.22 2.94 14.63
C VAL A 42 4.77 2.53 14.44
N GLY A 43 4.01 2.45 15.52
CA GLY A 43 2.57 2.16 15.47
C GLY A 43 1.75 3.38 15.05
N ILE A 44 0.72 3.14 14.21
CA ILE A 44 -0.18 4.17 13.65
C ILE A 44 -1.67 3.81 13.77
N GLN A 45 -2.01 2.92 14.69
CA GLN A 45 -3.38 2.37 14.84
C GLN A 45 -4.45 3.43 15.10
N GLU A 46 -4.09 4.60 15.63
CA GLU A 46 -5.01 5.70 15.90
C GLU A 46 -5.49 6.44 14.64
N TYR A 47 -4.85 6.20 13.49
CA TYR A 47 -5.18 6.89 12.24
C TYR A 47 -6.03 6.06 11.28
N LEU A 48 -6.18 4.76 11.52
CA LEU A 48 -6.72 3.85 10.51
C LEU A 48 -7.56 2.72 11.12
N TYR A 49 -8.50 2.20 10.31
CA TYR A 49 -9.30 1.02 10.67
C TYR A 49 -9.59 0.17 9.44
N ASN A 50 -9.95 -1.11 9.66
CA ASN A 50 -10.42 -1.99 8.61
C ASN A 50 -11.90 -1.75 8.36
N ARG A 51 -12.26 -1.30 7.15
CA ARG A 51 -13.65 -0.97 6.77
C ARG A 51 -14.49 -2.18 6.39
N ARG A 52 -13.93 -3.38 6.40
CA ARG A 52 -14.62 -4.65 6.17
C ARG A 52 -14.89 -5.34 7.50
N PRO A 53 -16.02 -5.05 8.18
CA PRO A 53 -16.32 -5.63 9.48
C PRO A 53 -16.44 -7.16 9.37
N ARG A 54 -15.88 -7.84 10.36
CA ARG A 54 -15.99 -9.28 10.53
C ARG A 54 -17.08 -9.60 11.55
N ALA A 55 -17.85 -10.58 11.25
CA ALA A 55 -19.10 -10.91 11.91
C ALA A 55 -18.98 -11.77 13.13
N PRO A 56 -20.09 -11.86 13.85
CA PRO A 56 -20.53 -10.78 14.69
C PRO A 56 -19.53 -10.56 15.83
N ALA A 57 -19.53 -9.39 16.47
CA ALA A 57 -18.75 -9.23 17.68
C ALA A 57 -19.22 -10.26 18.72
N TRP A 58 -18.28 -10.78 19.51
CA TRP A 58 -18.58 -11.79 20.51
C TRP A 58 -19.74 -11.37 21.43
N GLY A 59 -20.72 -12.25 21.60
CA GLY A 59 -21.88 -12.02 22.47
C GLY A 59 -22.98 -11.14 21.86
N VAL A 60 -22.87 -10.74 20.59
CA VAL A 60 -23.90 -9.96 19.90
C VAL A 60 -24.67 -10.84 18.93
N ALA A 61 -26.00 -10.85 19.06
CA ALA A 61 -26.89 -11.52 18.12
C ALA A 61 -27.12 -10.66 16.90
N GLY A 62 -27.02 -11.25 15.71
CA GLY A 62 -27.34 -10.59 14.45
C GLY A 62 -26.33 -10.78 13.36
N LYS A 63 -26.66 -10.34 12.16
CA LYS A 63 -25.72 -10.33 11.02
C LYS A 63 -24.84 -9.09 11.12
N PRO A 64 -23.54 -9.20 10.84
CA PRO A 64 -22.68 -8.03 10.74
C PRO A 64 -23.13 -7.17 9.56
N PRO A 65 -22.93 -5.86 9.63
CA PRO A 65 -23.13 -5.01 8.47
C PRO A 65 -22.20 -5.47 7.34
N ALA A 66 -22.71 -5.46 6.11
CA ALA A 66 -21.95 -5.90 4.93
C ALA A 66 -20.76 -4.97 4.61
N ALA A 67 -20.86 -3.71 4.98
CA ALA A 67 -19.79 -2.70 4.89
C ALA A 67 -20.16 -1.49 5.75
N ILE A 68 -19.15 -0.77 6.22
CA ILE A 68 -19.34 0.58 6.73
C ILE A 68 -19.35 1.51 5.51
N GLY A 69 -20.54 1.92 5.07
CA GLY A 69 -20.68 2.81 3.92
C GLY A 69 -20.24 4.24 4.25
N TYR A 70 -19.74 4.96 3.25
CA TYR A 70 -19.56 6.41 3.33
C TYR A 70 -20.91 7.07 3.13
N THR A 71 -21.49 7.61 4.18
CA THR A 71 -22.63 8.52 4.05
C THR A 71 -22.13 9.95 4.22
N GLN A 72 -22.61 10.87 3.40
CA GLN A 72 -22.20 12.28 3.44
C GLN A 72 -22.68 13.00 4.71
N GLU A 73 -23.71 12.50 5.35
CA GLU A 73 -24.30 13.12 6.53
C GLU A 73 -24.13 12.22 7.75
N GLY A 74 -23.57 12.76 8.82
CA GLY A 74 -23.57 12.11 10.13
C GLY A 74 -22.67 10.90 10.28
N TRP A 75 -21.74 10.66 9.33
CA TRP A 75 -20.76 9.58 9.48
C TRP A 75 -19.71 9.98 10.50
N ASP A 76 -19.76 9.33 11.66
CA ASP A 76 -18.74 9.46 12.68
C ASP A 76 -17.83 8.23 12.62
N ALA A 77 -16.58 8.44 12.24
CA ALA A 77 -15.58 7.39 12.14
C ALA A 77 -15.29 6.70 13.48
N HIS A 78 -15.62 7.35 14.59
CA HIS A 78 -15.42 6.81 15.93
C HIS A 78 -16.62 5.99 16.41
N VAL A 79 -17.76 6.05 15.73
CA VAL A 79 -18.94 5.26 16.04
C VAL A 79 -18.86 3.90 15.37
N LEU A 80 -18.53 2.89 16.13
CA LEU A 80 -18.56 1.51 15.69
C LEU A 80 -20.00 1.01 15.68
N GLN A 81 -20.41 0.42 14.57
CA GLN A 81 -21.71 -0.26 14.56
C GLN A 81 -21.70 -1.38 15.59
N GLY A 82 -22.69 -1.36 16.50
CA GLY A 82 -22.86 -2.42 17.48
C GLY A 82 -22.93 -3.80 16.79
N GLY A 83 -22.21 -4.76 17.31
CA GLY A 83 -22.13 -6.09 16.73
C GLY A 83 -21.11 -6.30 15.63
N ALA A 84 -20.33 -5.30 15.24
CA ALA A 84 -19.23 -5.43 14.31
C ALA A 84 -17.90 -5.68 15.04
N SER A 85 -17.12 -6.64 14.55
CA SER A 85 -15.68 -6.74 14.83
C SER A 85 -14.90 -6.25 13.64
N PHE A 86 -13.74 -5.63 13.85
CA PHE A 86 -12.89 -5.20 12.77
C PHE A 86 -12.07 -6.36 12.20
N GLY A 87 -11.79 -6.28 10.90
CA GLY A 87 -10.81 -7.12 10.25
C GLY A 87 -9.38 -6.82 10.73
N PRO A 88 -8.39 -7.58 10.24
CA PRO A 88 -6.99 -7.34 10.54
C PRO A 88 -6.58 -5.94 10.07
N VAL A 89 -5.64 -5.34 10.78
CA VAL A 89 -5.07 -4.02 10.47
C VAL A 89 -3.56 -4.12 10.57
N ASP A 90 -2.87 -3.74 9.51
CA ASP A 90 -1.43 -3.47 9.61
C ASP A 90 -1.25 -2.10 10.29
N ARG A 91 -0.84 -2.14 11.55
CA ARG A 91 -0.71 -0.97 12.41
C ARG A 91 0.66 -0.31 12.30
N THR A 92 1.47 -0.74 11.32
CA THR A 92 2.87 -0.34 11.22
C THR A 92 3.05 0.74 10.16
N LEU A 93 3.71 1.84 10.54
CA LEU A 93 4.42 2.69 9.61
C LEU A 93 5.89 2.30 9.66
N ALA A 94 6.44 1.86 8.53
CA ALA A 94 7.85 1.56 8.38
C ALA A 94 8.55 2.70 7.63
N VAL A 95 9.78 3.02 8.04
CA VAL A 95 10.65 3.97 7.34
C VAL A 95 11.94 3.30 6.94
N VAL A 96 12.41 3.58 5.72
CA VAL A 96 13.77 3.26 5.29
C VAL A 96 14.44 4.59 4.96
N ALA A 97 15.33 5.03 5.85
CA ALA A 97 16.12 6.25 5.64
C ALA A 97 17.46 5.87 5.01
N PHE A 98 17.77 6.48 3.87
CA PHE A 98 19.06 6.34 3.19
C PHE A 98 19.96 7.48 3.65
N ARG A 99 21.07 7.12 4.33
CA ARG A 99 22.01 8.09 4.90
C ARG A 99 23.35 8.00 4.20
N ALA A 100 23.83 9.14 3.73
CA ALA A 100 25.18 9.30 3.20
C ALA A 100 26.22 9.20 4.30
N ALA A 101 27.50 9.09 3.93
CA ALA A 101 28.61 9.23 4.84
C ALA A 101 28.51 10.54 5.62
N GLY A 102 28.68 10.50 6.95
CA GLY A 102 28.46 11.66 7.83
C GLY A 102 27.03 11.80 8.36
N GLY A 103 26.12 10.90 8.02
CA GLY A 103 24.80 10.80 8.65
C GLY A 103 23.71 11.69 8.04
N LYS A 104 24.02 12.44 6.97
CA LYS A 104 23.02 13.23 6.22
C LYS A 104 21.97 12.28 5.62
N THR A 105 20.70 12.55 5.84
CA THR A 105 19.61 11.85 5.14
C THR A 105 19.57 12.30 3.69
N VAL A 106 19.65 11.36 2.74
CA VAL A 106 19.51 11.59 1.30
C VAL A 106 18.06 11.43 0.88
N ALA A 107 17.44 10.34 1.32
CA ALA A 107 16.04 10.05 1.05
C ALA A 107 15.42 9.23 2.19
N THR A 108 14.10 9.33 2.33
CA THR A 108 13.32 8.49 3.25
C THR A 108 12.13 7.90 2.51
N ALA A 109 12.09 6.57 2.40
CA ALA A 109 10.88 5.85 2.02
C ALA A 109 10.04 5.58 3.27
N PHE A 110 8.75 5.96 3.29
CA PHE A 110 7.85 5.56 4.36
C PHE A 110 6.65 4.80 3.80
N ASN A 111 6.34 3.69 4.45
CA ASN A 111 5.31 2.75 4.00
C ASN A 111 4.26 2.58 5.10
N ALA A 112 3.00 2.69 4.71
CA ALA A 112 1.86 2.42 5.57
C ALA A 112 0.70 1.87 4.74
N ALA A 113 -0.10 0.99 5.34
CA ALA A 113 -1.28 0.43 4.70
C ALA A 113 -2.51 1.25 5.09
N CYS A 114 -2.82 2.30 4.32
CA CYS A 114 -4.03 3.11 4.54
C CYS A 114 -4.40 3.87 3.26
N HIS A 115 -5.66 3.76 2.84
CA HIS A 115 -6.18 4.53 1.71
C HIS A 115 -5.97 6.04 1.89
N SER A 116 -5.63 6.71 0.80
CA SER A 116 -5.50 8.18 0.72
C SER A 116 -6.86 8.80 0.37
N VAL A 117 -7.81 8.70 1.30
CA VAL A 117 -9.20 9.09 1.07
C VAL A 117 -9.79 9.94 2.21
N SER A 118 -8.96 10.64 2.97
CA SER A 118 -9.43 11.53 4.04
C SER A 118 -10.29 12.67 3.49
N ILE A 119 -9.94 13.23 2.31
CA ILE A 119 -10.70 14.29 1.67
C ILE A 119 -11.93 13.80 0.92
N TYR A 120 -11.94 12.54 0.48
CA TYR A 120 -13.05 11.97 -0.29
C TYR A 120 -14.23 11.60 0.62
N PRO A 121 -15.48 11.84 0.22
CA PRO A 121 -15.96 12.44 -1.03
C PRO A 121 -16.22 13.96 -0.95
N PHE A 122 -15.68 14.64 0.05
CA PHE A 122 -16.07 16.00 0.44
C PHE A 122 -15.59 17.11 -0.51
N GLN A 123 -14.62 16.81 -1.37
CA GLN A 123 -14.07 17.79 -2.29
C GLN A 123 -13.94 17.21 -3.71
N PRO A 124 -14.54 17.86 -4.73
CA PRO A 124 -14.29 17.50 -6.11
C PRO A 124 -12.90 18.00 -6.52
N GLY A 125 -12.15 17.16 -7.20
CA GLY A 125 -10.83 17.51 -7.72
C GLY A 125 -9.77 16.45 -7.42
N ILE A 126 -8.61 16.63 -8.05
CA ILE A 126 -7.45 15.77 -7.82
C ILE A 126 -6.73 16.24 -6.57
N SER A 127 -6.51 15.34 -5.63
CA SER A 127 -5.79 15.59 -4.40
C SER A 127 -4.82 14.45 -4.12
N ALA A 128 -3.65 14.77 -3.62
CA ALA A 128 -2.71 13.78 -3.08
C ALA A 128 -3.07 13.34 -1.65
N ASP A 129 -4.20 13.85 -1.12
CA ASP A 129 -4.69 13.55 0.22
C ASP A 129 -3.58 13.72 1.30
N TRP A 130 -3.60 12.93 2.38
CA TRP A 130 -2.62 13.01 3.47
C TRP A 130 -1.17 12.62 3.08
N PRO A 131 -0.88 11.74 2.09
CA PRO A 131 0.50 11.35 1.81
C PRO A 131 1.44 12.49 1.40
N ALA A 132 0.99 13.39 0.51
CA ALA A 132 1.87 14.45 0.05
C ALA A 132 2.23 15.46 1.14
N PRO A 133 1.29 16.04 1.91
CA PRO A 133 1.66 16.90 3.02
C PRO A 133 2.44 16.16 4.13
N ALA A 134 2.22 14.85 4.32
CA ALA A 134 3.02 14.04 5.23
C ALA A 134 4.47 13.91 4.75
N ALA A 135 4.68 13.65 3.45
CA ALA A 135 6.02 13.58 2.85
C ALA A 135 6.75 14.93 2.99
N GLY A 136 6.09 16.05 2.67
CA GLY A 136 6.67 17.39 2.83
C GLY A 136 7.06 17.71 4.27
N ALA A 137 6.20 17.38 5.22
CA ALA A 137 6.49 17.58 6.65
C ALA A 137 7.63 16.66 7.15
N LEU A 138 7.72 15.43 6.66
CA LEU A 138 8.81 14.52 6.98
C LEU A 138 10.14 15.04 6.40
N THR A 139 10.16 15.43 5.13
CA THR A 139 11.33 16.08 4.49
C THR A 139 11.83 17.28 5.31
N ALA A 140 10.93 18.14 5.74
CA ALA A 140 11.30 19.28 6.58
C ALA A 140 11.89 18.88 7.94
N ALA A 141 11.45 17.74 8.50
CA ALA A 141 11.91 17.26 9.80
C ALA A 141 13.24 16.50 9.77
N VAL A 142 13.51 15.74 8.70
CA VAL A 142 14.66 14.80 8.67
C VAL A 142 15.68 15.11 7.55
N GLY A 143 15.36 16.02 6.65
CA GLY A 143 16.16 16.36 5.46
C GLY A 143 16.01 15.33 4.34
N GLY A 144 16.66 15.60 3.21
CA GLY A 144 16.57 14.78 2.00
C GLY A 144 15.20 14.86 1.35
N GLU A 145 14.84 13.83 0.59
CA GLU A 145 13.54 13.69 -0.03
C GLU A 145 12.74 12.55 0.62
N SER A 146 11.46 12.78 0.87
CA SER A 146 10.59 11.76 1.47
C SER A 146 9.53 11.29 0.49
N LEU A 147 9.38 9.96 0.36
CA LEU A 147 8.43 9.33 -0.54
C LEU A 147 7.52 8.37 0.23
N PHE A 148 6.24 8.48 -0.03
CA PHE A 148 5.24 7.53 0.48
C PHE A 148 5.12 6.31 -0.44
N PHE A 149 5.09 5.13 0.17
CA PHE A 149 4.79 3.88 -0.49
C PHE A 149 3.54 3.24 0.13
N GLN A 150 2.52 3.06 -0.69
CA GLN A 150 1.27 2.44 -0.24
C GLN A 150 1.48 0.97 0.10
N GLY A 151 0.96 0.55 1.27
CA GLY A 151 0.92 -0.86 1.64
C GLY A 151 -0.31 -1.59 1.11
N CYS A 152 -0.56 -2.79 1.62
CA CYS A 152 -1.79 -3.53 1.34
C CYS A 152 -2.96 -2.91 2.11
N SER A 153 -3.63 -1.96 1.48
CA SER A 153 -4.64 -1.10 2.10
C SER A 153 -6.05 -1.27 1.56
N GLY A 154 -6.30 -2.30 0.72
CA GLY A 154 -7.59 -2.46 0.06
C GLY A 154 -8.79 -2.40 1.00
N ASP A 155 -8.65 -2.85 2.21
CA ASP A 155 -9.65 -2.83 3.27
C ASP A 155 -9.38 -1.82 4.40
N ILE A 156 -8.33 -0.99 4.29
CA ILE A 156 -7.93 -0.04 5.33
C ILE A 156 -8.21 1.40 4.92
N THR A 157 -8.82 2.14 5.80
CA THR A 157 -9.20 3.53 5.56
C THR A 157 -8.89 4.42 6.78
N PRO A 158 -8.65 5.74 6.56
CA PRO A 158 -8.41 6.64 7.67
C PRO A 158 -9.67 6.85 8.53
N TRP A 159 -9.47 7.00 9.84
CA TRP A 159 -10.55 7.39 10.75
C TRP A 159 -11.09 8.79 10.46
N LEU A 160 -10.20 9.73 10.21
CA LEU A 160 -10.55 11.13 10.07
C LEU A 160 -10.89 11.48 8.62
N ARG A 161 -11.92 12.31 8.46
CA ARG A 161 -12.45 12.74 7.16
C ARG A 161 -12.57 14.25 7.06
N GLY A 162 -12.43 14.79 5.85
CA GLY A 162 -12.51 16.21 5.55
C GLY A 162 -11.15 16.88 5.42
N ALA A 163 -11.15 18.14 4.98
CA ALA A 163 -9.91 18.89 4.70
C ALA A 163 -9.02 19.07 5.95
N ALA A 164 -9.60 19.31 7.11
CA ALA A 164 -8.85 19.41 8.38
C ALA A 164 -8.19 18.08 8.74
N ALA A 165 -8.88 16.97 8.49
CA ALA A 165 -8.38 15.62 8.74
C ALA A 165 -7.15 15.28 7.91
N VAL A 166 -7.07 15.75 6.66
CA VAL A 166 -5.88 15.58 5.82
C VAL A 166 -4.64 16.17 6.51
N GLN A 167 -4.74 17.38 7.05
CA GLN A 167 -3.60 18.04 7.72
C GLN A 167 -3.27 17.39 9.07
N GLU A 168 -4.28 17.02 9.84
CA GLU A 168 -4.09 16.33 11.12
C GLU A 168 -3.38 15.00 10.94
N MET A 169 -3.87 14.18 10.01
CA MET A 169 -3.29 12.89 9.69
C MET A 169 -1.87 13.03 9.14
N ALA A 170 -1.65 13.97 8.20
CA ALA A 170 -0.34 14.23 7.61
C ALA A 170 0.69 14.65 8.67
N THR A 171 0.33 15.60 9.53
CA THR A 171 1.21 16.08 10.61
C THR A 171 1.51 14.96 11.62
N GLY A 172 0.49 14.21 12.01
CA GLY A 172 0.64 13.11 12.96
C GLY A 172 1.53 11.99 12.42
N LEU A 173 1.30 11.55 11.18
CA LEU A 173 2.10 10.51 10.54
C LEU A 173 3.54 10.97 10.27
N ALA A 174 3.75 12.21 9.81
CA ALA A 174 5.09 12.77 9.62
C ALA A 174 5.88 12.81 10.94
N ARG A 175 5.25 13.25 12.05
CA ARG A 175 5.88 13.25 13.38
C ARG A 175 6.29 11.84 13.82
N LYS A 176 5.42 10.85 13.61
CA LYS A 176 5.71 9.43 13.91
C LYS A 176 6.82 8.88 13.01
N ALA A 177 6.77 9.17 11.71
CA ALA A 177 7.82 8.77 10.77
C ALA A 177 9.17 9.39 11.15
N ALA A 178 9.22 10.68 11.50
CA ALA A 178 10.44 11.36 11.96
C ALA A 178 11.00 10.71 13.24
N ALA A 179 10.13 10.32 14.18
CA ALA A 179 10.55 9.56 15.35
C ALA A 179 11.14 8.19 14.95
N ALA A 180 10.49 7.48 14.02
CA ALA A 180 11.00 6.21 13.50
C ALA A 180 12.36 6.37 12.79
N VAL A 181 12.57 7.46 12.03
CA VAL A 181 13.88 7.80 11.42
C VAL A 181 14.93 8.07 12.50
N ARG A 182 14.57 8.80 13.57
CA ARG A 182 15.49 9.10 14.66
C ARG A 182 16.00 7.85 15.38
N PHE A 183 15.15 6.85 15.56
CA PHE A 183 15.48 5.59 16.21
C PHE A 183 15.78 4.44 15.23
N ALA A 184 15.92 4.76 13.94
CA ALA A 184 16.26 3.77 12.92
C ALA A 184 17.63 3.15 13.20
N VAL A 185 17.77 1.89 12.84
CA VAL A 185 19.01 1.14 12.94
C VAL A 185 19.59 0.86 11.56
N PRO A 186 20.92 0.86 11.39
CA PRO A 186 21.54 0.59 10.10
C PRO A 186 21.29 -0.86 9.67
N LEU A 187 21.08 -1.03 8.37
CA LEU A 187 21.04 -2.34 7.75
C LEU A 187 22.38 -2.67 7.08
N GLU A 188 22.71 -3.95 7.07
CA GLU A 188 23.84 -4.44 6.29
C GLU A 188 23.61 -4.17 4.81
N THR A 189 24.63 -3.68 4.11
CA THR A 189 24.54 -3.42 2.67
C THR A 189 25.08 -4.60 1.87
N TRP A 190 24.33 -5.00 0.86
CA TRP A 190 24.70 -6.06 -0.07
C TRP A 190 24.39 -5.58 -1.50
N PRO A 191 24.95 -6.26 -2.51
CA PRO A 191 24.59 -5.94 -3.89
C PRO A 191 23.07 -5.97 -4.10
N LEU A 192 22.56 -4.97 -4.81
CA LEU A 192 21.15 -4.89 -5.15
C LEU A 192 20.75 -6.11 -6.00
N ARG A 193 19.60 -6.68 -5.70
CA ARG A 193 18.99 -7.77 -6.47
C ARG A 193 17.60 -7.37 -6.91
N PHE A 194 17.23 -7.84 -8.07
CA PHE A 194 15.91 -7.61 -8.67
C PHE A 194 15.37 -8.92 -9.23
N GLY A 195 14.08 -9.13 -9.05
CA GLY A 195 13.35 -10.21 -9.69
C GLY A 195 11.94 -9.76 -10.06
N GLN A 196 11.37 -10.39 -11.09
CA GLN A 196 10.00 -10.15 -11.50
C GLN A 196 9.35 -11.43 -11.99
N VAL A 197 8.03 -11.51 -11.84
CA VAL A 197 7.21 -12.62 -12.35
C VAL A 197 5.84 -12.10 -12.77
N SER A 198 5.32 -12.62 -13.87
CA SER A 198 3.94 -12.42 -14.28
C SER A 198 3.07 -13.56 -13.75
N VAL A 199 1.89 -13.22 -13.26
CA VAL A 199 0.89 -14.14 -12.71
C VAL A 199 -0.42 -13.95 -13.45
N GLU A 200 -0.97 -15.02 -14.01
CA GLU A 200 -2.30 -14.98 -14.62
C GLU A 200 -3.37 -15.08 -13.52
N LEU A 201 -4.13 -14.01 -13.34
CA LEU A 201 -5.21 -13.93 -12.36
C LEU A 201 -6.56 -14.21 -13.03
N PRO A 202 -7.27 -15.27 -12.62
CA PRO A 202 -8.54 -15.63 -13.22
C PRO A 202 -9.63 -14.61 -12.89
N LEU A 203 -10.45 -14.29 -13.90
CA LEU A 203 -11.52 -13.33 -13.81
C LEU A 203 -12.85 -14.00 -13.43
N GLN A 204 -13.71 -13.26 -12.74
CA GLN A 204 -15.11 -13.63 -12.51
C GLN A 204 -15.93 -13.63 -13.82
N PRO A 205 -17.05 -14.34 -13.91
CA PRO A 205 -17.87 -14.39 -15.13
C PRO A 205 -18.23 -13.04 -15.71
N ALA A 206 -18.71 -12.09 -14.89
CA ALA A 206 -19.05 -10.74 -15.35
C ALA A 206 -17.84 -9.93 -15.85
N ALA A 207 -16.65 -10.18 -15.29
CA ALA A 207 -15.43 -9.54 -15.77
C ALA A 207 -14.94 -10.17 -17.08
N LYS A 208 -15.03 -11.49 -17.22
CA LYS A 208 -14.75 -12.23 -18.48
C LYS A 208 -15.63 -11.74 -19.61
N GLU A 209 -16.93 -11.61 -19.38
CA GLU A 209 -17.88 -11.11 -20.37
C GLU A 209 -17.53 -9.69 -20.84
N ARG A 210 -17.14 -8.82 -19.89
CA ARG A 210 -16.78 -7.43 -20.19
C ARG A 210 -15.46 -7.29 -20.93
N THR A 211 -14.45 -8.10 -20.58
CA THR A 211 -13.08 -8.00 -21.13
C THR A 211 -12.82 -8.90 -22.33
N GLY A 212 -13.60 -9.95 -22.50
CA GLY A 212 -13.37 -10.99 -23.52
C GLY A 212 -12.19 -11.91 -23.20
N THR A 213 -11.67 -11.89 -21.97
CA THR A 213 -10.54 -12.72 -21.54
C THR A 213 -10.88 -13.51 -20.28
N ASP A 214 -10.23 -14.66 -20.09
CA ASP A 214 -10.43 -15.50 -18.89
C ASP A 214 -9.57 -15.04 -17.72
N THR A 215 -8.43 -14.41 -18.02
CA THR A 215 -7.43 -13.98 -17.06
C THR A 215 -6.96 -12.57 -17.34
N VAL A 216 -6.25 -12.00 -16.38
CA VAL A 216 -5.46 -10.78 -16.54
C VAL A 216 -4.06 -11.02 -15.99
N ALA A 217 -3.05 -10.65 -16.77
CA ALA A 217 -1.66 -10.69 -16.32
C ALA A 217 -1.42 -9.65 -15.23
N ALA A 218 -0.76 -10.06 -14.17
CA ALA A 218 -0.42 -9.25 -13.01
C ALA A 218 1.07 -9.42 -12.69
N GLU A 219 1.81 -8.32 -12.60
CA GLU A 219 3.24 -8.37 -12.37
C GLU A 219 3.57 -8.18 -10.88
N VAL A 220 4.44 -9.04 -10.37
CA VAL A 220 5.05 -8.96 -9.04
C VAL A 220 6.54 -8.75 -9.21
N GLN A 221 7.10 -7.77 -8.50
CA GLN A 221 8.52 -7.47 -8.50
C GLN A 221 9.09 -7.56 -7.09
N VAL A 222 10.37 -7.88 -6.98
CA VAL A 222 11.15 -7.82 -5.74
C VAL A 222 12.43 -7.04 -5.99
N ILE A 223 12.69 -6.05 -5.14
CA ILE A 223 13.96 -5.33 -5.08
C ILE A 223 14.54 -5.58 -3.68
N ALA A 224 15.76 -6.12 -3.61
CA ALA A 224 16.38 -6.47 -2.33
C ALA A 224 17.80 -5.97 -2.20
N CYS A 225 18.19 -5.61 -0.96
CA CYS A 225 19.55 -5.24 -0.59
C CYS A 225 19.84 -5.78 0.82
N GLY A 226 20.64 -6.84 0.92
CA GLY A 226 20.92 -7.53 2.19
C GLY A 226 19.64 -7.99 2.89
N PRO A 227 19.39 -7.55 4.14
CA PRO A 227 18.20 -7.97 4.89
C PRO A 227 16.90 -7.31 4.46
N LEU A 228 16.93 -6.32 3.58
CA LEU A 228 15.78 -5.52 3.15
C LEU A 228 15.25 -5.98 1.79
N ALA A 229 13.95 -6.20 1.71
CA ALA A 229 13.24 -6.42 0.45
C ALA A 229 11.99 -5.54 0.35
N PHE A 230 11.78 -5.00 -0.84
CA PHE A 230 10.51 -4.44 -1.28
C PHE A 230 9.86 -5.43 -2.24
N VAL A 231 8.60 -5.76 -2.03
CA VAL A 231 7.82 -6.62 -2.93
C VAL A 231 6.57 -5.87 -3.37
N THR A 232 6.32 -5.83 -4.66
CA THR A 232 5.20 -5.09 -5.25
C THR A 232 4.04 -6.01 -5.57
N LEU A 233 2.83 -5.51 -5.39
CA LEU A 233 1.58 -6.18 -5.77
C LEU A 233 0.72 -5.24 -6.61
N PRO A 234 0.09 -5.74 -7.68
CA PRO A 234 -0.85 -4.96 -8.49
C PRO A 234 -2.19 -4.77 -7.78
N GLY A 235 -2.92 -3.74 -8.20
CA GLY A 235 -4.25 -3.42 -7.70
C GLY A 235 -4.27 -3.00 -6.24
N GLU A 236 -5.36 -3.29 -5.58
CA GLU A 236 -5.65 -2.91 -4.19
C GLU A 236 -5.71 -4.16 -3.27
N PRO A 237 -4.56 -4.73 -2.91
CA PRO A 237 -4.52 -5.92 -2.06
C PRO A 237 -5.05 -5.62 -0.66
N LEU A 238 -5.87 -6.53 -0.14
CA LEU A 238 -6.33 -6.47 1.25
C LEU A 238 -5.18 -6.74 2.22
N THR A 239 -5.32 -6.31 3.45
CA THR A 239 -4.29 -6.40 4.50
C THR A 239 -3.72 -7.80 4.69
N ASP A 240 -4.56 -8.83 4.64
CA ASP A 240 -4.15 -10.22 4.87
C ASP A 240 -3.08 -10.70 3.87
N LEU A 241 -3.07 -10.18 2.62
CA LEU A 241 -2.03 -10.53 1.65
C LEU A 241 -0.65 -10.01 2.11
N GLY A 242 -0.61 -8.76 2.54
CA GLY A 242 0.63 -8.15 3.02
C GLY A 242 1.19 -8.86 4.25
N VAL A 243 0.32 -9.25 5.18
CA VAL A 243 0.68 -10.04 6.36
C VAL A 243 1.25 -11.38 5.95
N ALA A 244 0.52 -12.14 5.12
CA ALA A 244 0.94 -13.48 4.67
C ALA A 244 2.28 -13.47 3.92
N ILE A 245 2.54 -12.45 3.11
CA ILE A 245 3.82 -12.31 2.40
C ILE A 245 4.96 -12.03 3.38
N ARG A 246 4.77 -11.11 4.33
CA ARG A 246 5.81 -10.79 5.33
C ARG A 246 6.14 -11.98 6.22
N GLU A 247 5.14 -12.73 6.66
CA GLU A 247 5.32 -13.93 7.50
C GLU A 247 6.07 -15.05 6.78
N GLN A 248 5.92 -15.15 5.46
CA GLN A 248 6.57 -16.19 4.64
C GLN A 248 7.87 -15.72 4.00
N SER A 249 8.22 -14.44 4.14
CA SER A 249 9.43 -13.89 3.55
C SER A 249 10.70 -14.40 4.24
N PRO A 250 11.73 -14.78 3.48
CA PRO A 250 13.03 -15.10 4.06
C PRO A 250 13.83 -13.85 4.50
N PHE A 251 13.43 -12.66 4.01
CA PHE A 251 14.09 -11.41 4.36
C PHE A 251 13.64 -10.93 5.74
N PRO A 252 14.55 -10.56 6.64
CA PRO A 252 14.23 -10.01 7.96
C PRO A 252 13.37 -8.74 7.90
N GLN A 253 13.53 -7.96 6.82
CA GLN A 253 12.85 -6.69 6.61
C GLN A 253 12.14 -6.70 5.24
N THR A 254 10.85 -6.98 5.24
CA THR A 254 10.05 -6.99 4.00
C THR A 254 8.98 -5.92 4.06
N LEU A 255 8.98 -5.02 3.07
CA LEU A 255 7.93 -4.04 2.82
C LEU A 255 7.11 -4.49 1.62
N VAL A 256 5.80 -4.64 1.83
CA VAL A 256 4.86 -5.01 0.75
C VAL A 256 4.21 -3.74 0.24
N LEU A 257 4.30 -3.52 -1.07
CA LEU A 257 3.81 -2.33 -1.76
C LEU A 257 2.62 -2.72 -2.64
N GLY A 258 1.45 -2.21 -2.32
CA GLY A 258 0.27 -2.30 -3.18
C GLY A 258 0.28 -1.24 -4.29
N TYR A 259 -0.75 -1.21 -5.12
CA TYR A 259 -0.93 -0.22 -6.19
C TYR A 259 0.22 -0.15 -7.18
N SER A 260 0.94 -1.24 -7.36
CA SER A 260 2.16 -1.29 -8.20
C SER A 260 1.91 -2.09 -9.46
N ASN A 261 2.60 -1.73 -10.56
CA ASN A 261 2.61 -2.49 -11.82
C ASN A 261 1.24 -2.74 -12.44
N GLY A 262 0.32 -1.80 -12.30
CA GLY A 262 -1.02 -1.87 -12.91
C GLY A 262 -2.14 -2.27 -11.96
N ASN A 263 -3.33 -2.38 -12.53
CA ASN A 263 -4.55 -2.57 -11.76
C ASN A 263 -4.86 -4.04 -11.43
N GLY A 264 -4.26 -4.99 -12.14
CA GLY A 264 -4.57 -6.41 -11.98
C GLY A 264 -6.07 -6.67 -12.00
N VAL A 265 -6.60 -7.28 -10.94
CA VAL A 265 -8.04 -7.53 -10.74
C VAL A 265 -8.71 -6.47 -9.86
N HIS A 266 -8.10 -5.31 -9.69
CA HIS A 266 -8.50 -4.21 -8.80
C HIS A 266 -8.36 -4.65 -7.33
N TYR A 267 -9.48 -4.84 -6.60
CA TYR A 267 -9.38 -5.38 -5.25
C TYR A 267 -9.08 -6.88 -5.25
N VAL A 268 -8.19 -7.30 -4.38
CA VAL A 268 -7.81 -8.71 -4.24
C VAL A 268 -7.68 -9.10 -2.76
N GLY A 269 -8.43 -10.12 -2.37
CA GLY A 269 -8.45 -10.69 -1.02
C GLY A 269 -7.94 -12.13 -1.00
N MET A 270 -7.68 -12.65 0.18
CA MET A 270 -7.40 -14.07 0.40
C MET A 270 -8.64 -14.91 0.13
N PRO A 271 -8.49 -16.22 -0.15
CA PRO A 271 -9.63 -17.13 -0.32
C PRO A 271 -10.62 -17.04 0.85
N GLY A 272 -11.91 -16.96 0.53
CA GLY A 272 -13.01 -16.77 1.48
C GLY A 272 -13.47 -15.31 1.62
N GLU A 273 -12.67 -14.33 1.23
CA GLU A 273 -13.05 -12.91 1.32
C GLU A 273 -14.22 -12.56 0.36
N LYS A 274 -14.33 -13.26 -0.78
CA LYS A 274 -15.47 -13.06 -1.68
C LYS A 274 -16.82 -13.47 -1.07
N ALA A 275 -16.87 -14.57 -0.36
CA ALA A 275 -18.08 -15.03 0.32
C ALA A 275 -18.57 -14.04 1.39
N ARG A 276 -17.69 -13.15 1.88
CA ARG A 276 -18.01 -12.09 2.83
C ARG A 276 -18.64 -10.85 2.15
N GLY A 277 -18.58 -10.76 0.81
CA GLY A 277 -19.16 -9.66 0.05
C GLY A 277 -18.46 -8.32 0.31
N GLY A 278 -19.25 -7.24 0.33
CA GLY A 278 -18.79 -5.87 0.46
C GLY A 278 -18.38 -5.27 -0.89
N TYR A 279 -18.07 -3.97 -0.87
CA TYR A 279 -17.70 -3.22 -2.07
C TYR A 279 -16.48 -3.83 -2.78
N GLU A 280 -15.44 -4.12 -2.03
CA GLU A 280 -14.17 -4.59 -2.57
C GLU A 280 -14.30 -5.91 -3.31
N MET A 281 -14.98 -6.87 -2.71
CA MET A 281 -15.06 -8.24 -3.26
C MET A 281 -16.29 -8.48 -4.12
N GLY A 282 -17.37 -7.72 -3.89
CA GLY A 282 -18.63 -7.90 -4.59
C GLY A 282 -18.79 -7.03 -5.83
N VAL A 283 -18.35 -5.77 -5.78
CA VAL A 283 -18.58 -4.76 -6.82
C VAL A 283 -17.31 -4.41 -7.58
N ALA A 284 -16.23 -4.10 -6.87
CA ALA A 284 -15.02 -3.55 -7.47
C ALA A 284 -14.00 -4.62 -7.89
N GLY A 285 -13.85 -5.71 -7.14
CA GLY A 285 -12.89 -6.76 -7.45
C GLY A 285 -13.33 -7.63 -8.63
N ALA A 286 -12.52 -7.69 -9.68
CA ALA A 286 -12.79 -8.44 -10.91
C ALA A 286 -12.32 -9.90 -10.87
N GLY A 287 -11.43 -10.24 -9.94
CA GLY A 287 -10.81 -11.57 -9.84
C GLY A 287 -11.68 -12.60 -9.14
N THR A 288 -11.35 -13.88 -9.30
CA THR A 288 -11.91 -14.97 -8.51
C THR A 288 -11.35 -14.99 -7.09
N ASP A 289 -11.90 -15.82 -6.22
CA ASP A 289 -11.49 -15.93 -4.80
C ASP A 289 -10.05 -16.44 -4.61
N GLU A 290 -9.49 -17.11 -5.62
CA GLU A 290 -8.13 -17.67 -5.56
C GLU A 290 -7.02 -16.66 -5.90
N CYS A 291 -7.34 -15.48 -6.47
CA CYS A 291 -6.35 -14.50 -6.92
C CYS A 291 -5.37 -14.08 -5.83
N GLY A 292 -5.84 -13.93 -4.57
CA GLY A 292 -4.97 -13.57 -3.46
C GLY A 292 -3.94 -14.65 -3.15
N ALA A 293 -4.35 -15.92 -3.15
CA ALA A 293 -3.43 -17.05 -2.93
C ALA A 293 -2.39 -17.15 -4.05
N LEU A 294 -2.79 -16.90 -5.31
CA LEU A 294 -1.88 -16.90 -6.46
C LEU A 294 -0.82 -15.79 -6.30
N LEU A 295 -1.21 -14.58 -5.95
CA LEU A 295 -0.29 -13.46 -5.74
C LEU A 295 0.65 -13.70 -4.54
N VAL A 296 0.13 -14.14 -3.40
CA VAL A 296 0.95 -14.48 -2.23
C VAL A 296 1.95 -15.59 -2.57
N GLY A 297 1.50 -16.64 -3.27
CA GLY A 297 2.37 -17.73 -3.69
C GLY A 297 3.47 -17.28 -4.67
N ALA A 298 3.15 -16.42 -5.62
CA ALA A 298 4.13 -15.87 -6.56
C ALA A 298 5.13 -14.95 -5.85
N ALA A 299 4.66 -14.03 -5.02
CA ALA A 299 5.50 -13.12 -4.26
C ALA A 299 6.46 -13.85 -3.33
N THR A 300 5.99 -14.86 -2.60
CA THR A 300 6.83 -15.62 -1.67
C THR A 300 7.85 -16.51 -2.37
N ARG A 301 7.51 -17.11 -3.52
CA ARG A 301 8.48 -17.83 -4.36
C ARG A 301 9.56 -16.90 -4.90
N LEU A 302 9.15 -15.75 -5.43
CA LEU A 302 10.08 -14.75 -5.97
C LEU A 302 11.00 -14.18 -4.87
N LEU A 303 10.46 -13.90 -3.68
CA LEU A 303 11.26 -13.48 -2.52
C LEU A 303 12.32 -14.53 -2.15
N ARG A 304 11.97 -15.82 -2.14
CA ARG A 304 12.92 -16.91 -1.86
C ARG A 304 14.00 -16.99 -2.95
N GLN A 305 13.61 -16.94 -4.23
CA GLN A 305 14.54 -16.94 -5.34
C GLN A 305 15.56 -15.79 -5.20
N VAL A 306 15.08 -14.55 -5.05
CA VAL A 306 15.94 -13.36 -4.93
C VAL A 306 16.82 -13.43 -3.66
N TYR A 307 16.30 -14.02 -2.57
CA TYR A 307 17.08 -14.23 -1.35
C TYR A 307 18.23 -15.22 -1.57
N ASP A 308 17.96 -16.37 -2.18
CA ASP A 308 18.96 -17.39 -2.47
C ASP A 308 20.04 -16.87 -3.44
N GLU A 309 19.64 -16.09 -4.46
CA GLU A 309 20.53 -15.44 -5.41
C GLU A 309 21.35 -14.27 -4.79
N SER A 310 20.88 -13.69 -3.69
CA SER A 310 21.56 -12.58 -3.03
C SER A 310 22.87 -12.99 -2.34
N GLY A 311 22.96 -14.24 -1.92
CA GLY A 311 24.05 -14.73 -1.08
C GLY A 311 24.01 -14.19 0.35
N TYR A 312 22.95 -13.51 0.76
CA TYR A 312 22.77 -13.03 2.13
C TYR A 312 22.61 -14.23 3.07
N PRO A 313 23.35 -14.30 4.20
CA PRO A 313 23.37 -15.48 5.05
C PRO A 313 22.02 -15.76 5.68
N ARG A 314 21.59 -17.01 5.64
CA ARG A 314 20.42 -17.49 6.40
C ARG A 314 20.77 -17.43 7.89
N ARG A 315 19.95 -16.74 8.66
CA ARG A 315 20.04 -16.72 10.12
C ARG A 315 19.11 -17.74 10.75
#